data_e6e409ef34f80099e3c502ec99afbb8d
#
_entry.id   e6e409ef34f80099e3c502ec99afbb8d
#
_cell.length_a   1.000
_cell.length_b   1.000
_cell.length_c   1.000
_cell.angle_alpha   90.00
_cell.angle_beta   90.00
_cell.angle_gamma   90.00
#
_symmetry.space_group_name_H-M   'P 1'
#
loop_
_entity.id
_entity.type
_entity.pdbx_description
1 polymer ?
#
loop_
_entity_poly.entity_id
_entity_poly.type
_entity_poly.pdbx_seq_one_letter_code
_entity_poly.pdbx_strand_id
1 'polypeptide(L)'
;MTPTPEPAQDHEPVPPHAPLLQYYDTDAERRRYVDDLFNKTARHYNTIERIFGNGGLWYRRFSLKRNGLRPGMRVLDVAIGTAAVAQGAARLVAPGGKVFGVDPSKGMLGEARKVFRGPLTRGVAEALPFKSNQFDFVTMGIALRHVPDLVAAFSEYLRVLKPGGKVWILEGHLPESKLGHALTRFAWKTVIPGLTLLFTRDRDAKVLMDYYWDTVEKCVPPETILASMRIAGFANPKFKVVVPGAFCEYTGTKSG
;
A
#
# COMPACT_ATOMS: atom_id res chain seq x y z
N MET A 1 -26.06 -20.78 -7.67
CA MET A 1 -25.65 -19.82 -8.70
C MET A 1 -25.08 -18.63 -7.96
N THR A 2 -23.78 -18.44 -7.99
CA THR A 2 -23.11 -17.24 -7.48
C THR A 2 -23.31 -16.13 -8.51
N PRO A 3 -23.82 -14.95 -8.13
CA PRO A 3 -23.94 -13.84 -9.08
C PRO A 3 -22.54 -13.47 -9.54
N THR A 4 -22.37 -13.43 -10.85
CA THR A 4 -21.21 -12.83 -11.51
C THR A 4 -21.09 -11.39 -11.02
N PRO A 5 -19.93 -10.91 -10.59
CA PRO A 5 -19.76 -9.51 -10.24
C PRO A 5 -20.11 -8.65 -11.47
N GLU A 6 -20.96 -7.65 -11.29
CA GLU A 6 -21.20 -6.62 -12.31
C GLU A 6 -19.84 -6.06 -12.72
N PRO A 7 -19.59 -5.89 -14.04
CA PRO A 7 -18.37 -5.27 -14.51
C PRO A 7 -18.27 -3.87 -13.91
N ALA A 8 -17.07 -3.51 -13.41
CA ALA A 8 -16.77 -2.14 -13.02
C ALA A 8 -17.22 -1.19 -14.13
N GLN A 9 -17.91 -0.11 -13.77
CA GLN A 9 -18.35 0.91 -14.71
C GLN A 9 -17.19 1.29 -15.62
N ASP A 10 -17.46 1.41 -16.94
CA ASP A 10 -16.49 1.88 -17.93
C ASP A 10 -15.97 3.27 -17.50
N HIS A 11 -14.83 3.31 -16.84
CA HIS A 11 -14.10 4.52 -16.53
C HIS A 11 -12.70 4.42 -17.14
N GLU A 12 -12.17 5.54 -17.55
CA GLU A 12 -10.79 5.63 -17.99
C GLU A 12 -9.87 5.35 -16.80
N PRO A 13 -8.89 4.43 -16.91
CA PRO A 13 -7.99 4.11 -15.81
C PRO A 13 -7.27 5.35 -15.27
N VAL A 14 -7.23 5.51 -13.95
CA VAL A 14 -6.51 6.58 -13.26
C VAL A 14 -5.25 6.01 -12.62
N PRO A 15 -4.11 6.03 -13.33
CA PRO A 15 -2.86 5.51 -12.78
C PRO A 15 -2.32 6.47 -11.71
N PRO A 16 -1.64 5.96 -10.66
CA PRO A 16 -1.05 6.78 -9.60
C PRO A 16 0.17 7.59 -10.05
N HIS A 17 0.72 7.30 -11.22
CA HIS A 17 1.78 8.07 -11.89
C HIS A 17 1.84 7.73 -13.37
N ALA A 18 2.41 8.63 -14.17
CA ALA A 18 2.70 8.35 -15.57
C ALA A 18 3.66 7.17 -15.73
N PRO A 19 3.67 6.46 -16.87
CA PRO A 19 4.62 5.39 -17.14
C PRO A 19 6.07 5.82 -16.89
N LEU A 20 6.85 4.95 -16.25
CA LEU A 20 8.27 5.16 -15.99
C LEU A 20 9.08 4.45 -17.06
N LEU A 21 9.28 5.11 -18.20
CA LEU A 21 9.88 4.53 -19.41
C LEU A 21 11.28 3.93 -19.21
N GLN A 22 11.99 4.31 -18.13
CA GLN A 22 13.25 3.68 -17.73
C GLN A 22 13.10 2.25 -17.18
N TYR A 23 11.88 1.82 -16.85
CA TYR A 23 11.61 0.50 -16.28
C TYR A 23 10.64 -0.34 -17.14
N TYR A 24 9.66 0.29 -17.81
CA TYR A 24 8.63 -0.38 -18.60
C TYR A 24 7.92 0.62 -19.53
N ASP A 25 7.47 0.15 -20.69
CA ASP A 25 6.78 0.97 -21.70
C ASP A 25 5.25 0.77 -21.65
N THR A 26 4.77 -0.37 -21.17
CA THR A 26 3.36 -0.73 -21.14
C THR A 26 2.89 -1.15 -19.74
N ASP A 27 1.57 -1.09 -19.49
CA ASP A 27 0.99 -1.57 -18.22
C ASP A 27 1.20 -3.08 -18.00
N ALA A 28 1.25 -3.88 -19.06
CA ALA A 28 1.53 -5.31 -18.96
C ALA A 28 2.98 -5.55 -18.52
N GLU A 29 3.92 -4.79 -19.04
CA GLU A 29 5.33 -4.81 -18.61
C GLU A 29 5.50 -4.28 -17.20
N ARG A 30 4.79 -3.20 -16.84
CA ARG A 30 4.75 -2.68 -15.48
C ARG A 30 4.38 -3.77 -14.48
N ARG A 31 3.29 -4.50 -14.71
CA ARG A 31 2.85 -5.57 -13.80
C ARG A 31 3.91 -6.65 -13.62
N ARG A 32 4.54 -7.09 -14.73
CA ARG A 32 5.62 -8.08 -14.69
C ARG A 32 6.85 -7.55 -13.95
N TYR A 33 7.28 -6.33 -14.29
CA TYR A 33 8.43 -5.69 -13.67
C TYR A 33 8.26 -5.56 -12.15
N VAL A 34 7.11 -5.04 -11.71
CA VAL A 34 6.79 -4.86 -10.29
C VAL A 34 6.74 -6.21 -9.56
N ASP A 35 6.04 -7.22 -10.12
CA ASP A 35 5.97 -8.56 -9.52
C ASP A 35 7.37 -9.18 -9.39
N ASP A 36 8.18 -9.13 -10.45
CA ASP A 36 9.55 -9.64 -10.47
C ASP A 36 10.45 -8.92 -9.45
N LEU A 37 10.41 -7.59 -9.42
CA LEU A 37 11.22 -6.79 -8.51
C LEU A 37 10.92 -7.10 -7.04
N PHE A 38 9.63 -7.11 -6.66
CA PHE A 38 9.22 -7.45 -5.31
C PHE A 38 9.45 -8.92 -4.95
N ASN A 39 9.31 -9.85 -5.89
CA ASN A 39 9.64 -11.27 -5.65
C ASN A 39 11.13 -11.48 -5.38
N LYS A 40 12.01 -10.86 -6.16
CA LYS A 40 13.48 -10.98 -6.02
C LYS A 40 13.99 -10.36 -4.72
N THR A 41 13.41 -9.20 -4.35
CA THR A 41 13.89 -8.40 -3.22
C THR A 41 13.20 -8.72 -1.89
N ALA A 42 12.16 -9.55 -1.88
CA ALA A 42 11.35 -9.86 -0.69
C ALA A 42 12.19 -10.24 0.54
N ARG A 43 13.22 -11.08 0.37
CA ARG A 43 14.12 -11.52 1.45
C ARG A 43 14.87 -10.36 2.14
N HIS A 44 15.11 -9.26 1.42
CA HIS A 44 15.82 -8.09 1.93
C HIS A 44 14.91 -7.00 2.47
N TYR A 45 13.60 -7.10 2.20
CA TYR A 45 12.64 -6.05 2.51
C TYR A 45 12.63 -5.66 3.99
N ASN A 46 12.66 -6.63 4.90
CA ASN A 46 12.75 -6.38 6.34
C ASN A 46 14.07 -5.70 6.76
N THR A 47 15.17 -5.97 6.05
CA THR A 47 16.45 -5.28 6.28
C THR A 47 16.37 -3.84 5.81
N ILE A 48 15.76 -3.61 4.65
CA ILE A 48 15.51 -2.28 4.10
C ILE A 48 14.62 -1.48 5.06
N GLU A 49 13.50 -2.02 5.54
CA GLU A 49 12.65 -1.34 6.53
C GLU A 49 13.41 -0.96 7.82
N ARG A 50 14.37 -1.77 8.27
CA ARG A 50 15.23 -1.44 9.43
C ARG A 50 16.19 -0.29 9.14
N ILE A 51 16.74 -0.19 7.93
CA ILE A 51 17.58 0.94 7.50
C ILE A 51 16.80 2.25 7.57
N PHE A 52 15.51 2.24 7.21
CA PHE A 52 14.60 3.39 7.34
C PHE A 52 14.15 3.70 8.77
N GLY A 53 14.62 2.94 9.75
CA GLY A 53 14.23 3.06 11.13
C GLY A 53 12.85 2.46 11.41
N ASN A 54 12.76 1.63 12.43
CA ASN A 54 11.50 0.98 12.87
C ASN A 54 10.40 1.96 13.34
N GLY A 55 10.62 3.28 13.29
CA GLY A 55 9.65 4.30 13.67
C GLY A 55 8.33 4.22 12.93
N GLY A 56 8.35 3.72 11.69
CA GLY A 56 7.15 3.46 10.90
C GLY A 56 6.22 2.42 11.52
N LEU A 57 6.73 1.40 12.22
CA LEU A 57 5.89 0.36 12.84
C LEU A 57 5.07 0.91 14.01
N TRP A 58 5.68 1.73 14.87
CA TRP A 58 4.95 2.37 15.97
C TRP A 58 3.88 3.31 15.46
N TYR A 59 4.24 4.15 14.47
CA TYR A 59 3.30 5.08 13.86
C TYR A 59 2.12 4.36 13.20
N ARG A 60 2.36 3.32 12.42
CA ARG A 60 1.31 2.51 11.78
C ARG A 60 0.28 2.03 12.82
N ARG A 61 0.75 1.48 13.94
CA ARG A 61 -0.12 1.00 15.02
C ARG A 61 -0.90 2.15 15.69
N PHE A 62 -0.22 3.26 16.01
CA PHE A 62 -0.86 4.44 16.58
C PHE A 62 -1.95 4.98 15.62
N SER A 63 -1.63 5.10 14.34
CA SER A 63 -2.56 5.60 13.35
C SER A 63 -3.78 4.70 13.14
N LEU A 64 -3.60 3.40 13.04
CA LEU A 64 -4.72 2.45 12.95
C LEU A 64 -5.68 2.59 14.14
N LYS A 65 -5.16 2.68 15.36
CA LYS A 65 -5.96 2.91 16.57
C LYS A 65 -6.72 4.24 16.51
N ARG A 66 -6.03 5.33 16.12
CA ARG A 66 -6.62 6.68 15.97
C ARG A 66 -7.74 6.70 14.94
N ASN A 67 -7.59 5.94 13.83
CA ASN A 67 -8.60 5.85 12.77
C ASN A 67 -9.73 4.86 13.08
N GLY A 68 -9.77 4.30 14.29
CA GLY A 68 -10.89 3.55 14.81
C GLY A 68 -10.79 2.03 14.71
N LEU A 69 -9.60 1.49 14.45
CA LEU A 69 -9.39 0.04 14.54
C LEU A 69 -9.52 -0.43 15.99
N ARG A 70 -10.36 -1.46 16.24
CA ARG A 70 -10.77 -1.90 17.58
C ARG A 70 -10.76 -3.44 17.69
N PRO A 71 -10.73 -3.99 18.93
CA PRO A 71 -10.91 -5.41 19.16
C PRO A 71 -12.17 -5.95 18.50
N GLY A 72 -12.11 -7.20 18.03
CA GLY A 72 -13.21 -7.89 17.37
C GLY A 72 -13.35 -7.62 15.85
N MET A 73 -12.71 -6.58 15.32
CA MET A 73 -12.81 -6.21 13.90
C MET A 73 -12.14 -7.21 12.97
N ARG A 74 -12.72 -7.35 11.76
CA ARG A 74 -12.12 -8.08 10.63
C ARG A 74 -11.43 -7.08 9.72
N VAL A 75 -10.14 -7.27 9.48
CA VAL A 75 -9.28 -6.39 8.69
C VAL A 75 -8.79 -7.11 7.45
N LEU A 76 -8.74 -6.41 6.32
CA LEU A 76 -8.01 -6.82 5.13
C LEU A 76 -6.81 -5.89 4.93
N ASP A 77 -5.60 -6.44 4.92
CA ASP A 77 -4.37 -5.72 4.56
C ASP A 77 -4.04 -6.02 3.09
N VAL A 78 -4.22 -5.02 2.24
CA VAL A 78 -4.00 -5.10 0.78
C VAL A 78 -2.56 -4.70 0.47
N ALA A 79 -1.90 -5.46 -0.39
CA ALA A 79 -0.45 -5.42 -0.60
C ALA A 79 0.28 -5.58 0.74
N ILE A 80 -0.03 -6.68 1.44
CA ILE A 80 0.46 -6.95 2.81
C ILE A 80 1.99 -6.94 2.91
N GLY A 81 2.71 -7.18 1.80
CA GLY A 81 4.16 -7.25 1.75
C GLY A 81 4.71 -8.26 2.76
N THR A 82 5.62 -7.83 3.62
CA THR A 82 6.19 -8.64 4.71
C THR A 82 5.36 -8.59 6.01
N ALA A 83 4.09 -8.15 5.94
CA ALA A 83 3.10 -8.07 7.02
C ALA A 83 3.38 -7.01 8.11
N ALA A 84 4.08 -5.93 7.78
CA ALA A 84 4.40 -4.89 8.75
C ALA A 84 3.15 -4.19 9.33
N VAL A 85 2.15 -3.88 8.48
CA VAL A 85 0.86 -3.30 8.91
C VAL A 85 0.01 -4.37 9.61
N ALA A 86 -0.10 -5.55 8.99
CA ALA A 86 -0.91 -6.66 9.50
C ALA A 86 -0.55 -7.09 10.92
N GLN A 87 0.75 -7.13 11.28
CA GLN A 87 1.20 -7.45 12.64
C GLN A 87 0.70 -6.41 13.66
N GLY A 88 0.76 -5.12 13.29
CA GLY A 88 0.22 -4.03 14.12
C GLY A 88 -1.28 -4.12 14.29
N ALA A 89 -2.00 -4.36 13.19
CA ALA A 89 -3.45 -4.54 13.17
C ALA A 89 -3.90 -5.75 14.00
N ALA A 90 -3.21 -6.90 13.87
CA ALA A 90 -3.55 -8.13 14.60
C ALA A 90 -3.53 -7.94 16.12
N ARG A 91 -2.59 -7.14 16.64
CA ARG A 91 -2.52 -6.80 18.07
C ARG A 91 -3.66 -5.90 18.52
N LEU A 92 -4.15 -5.03 17.63
CA LEU A 92 -5.22 -4.07 17.95
C LEU A 92 -6.61 -4.70 17.87
N VAL A 93 -6.80 -5.70 17.01
CA VAL A 93 -8.11 -6.35 16.89
C VAL A 93 -8.30 -7.52 17.85
N ALA A 94 -7.27 -7.95 18.54
CA ALA A 94 -7.35 -8.96 19.60
C ALA A 94 -8.04 -8.39 20.86
N PRO A 95 -8.84 -9.20 21.59
CA PRO A 95 -9.32 -10.52 21.20
C PRO A 95 -10.48 -10.48 20.20
N GLY A 96 -10.74 -11.61 19.54
CA GLY A 96 -11.95 -11.83 18.72
C GLY A 96 -11.87 -11.33 17.28
N GLY A 97 -10.96 -10.38 16.98
CA GLY A 97 -10.76 -9.89 15.62
C GLY A 97 -9.82 -10.77 14.77
N LYS A 98 -9.83 -10.53 13.47
CA LYS A 98 -9.01 -11.29 12.51
C LYS A 98 -8.47 -10.41 11.40
N VAL A 99 -7.20 -10.58 11.06
CA VAL A 99 -6.54 -9.89 9.93
C VAL A 99 -6.29 -10.89 8.81
N PHE A 100 -6.62 -10.49 7.60
CA PHE A 100 -6.38 -11.21 6.36
C PHE A 100 -5.39 -10.39 5.52
N GLY A 101 -4.53 -11.06 4.77
CA GLY A 101 -3.59 -10.40 3.88
C GLY A 101 -3.74 -10.84 2.43
N VAL A 102 -3.57 -9.89 1.52
CA VAL A 102 -3.51 -10.17 0.08
C VAL A 102 -2.30 -9.46 -0.53
N ASP A 103 -1.58 -10.16 -1.42
CA ASP A 103 -0.42 -9.63 -2.15
C ASP A 103 -0.27 -10.36 -3.48
N PRO A 104 0.09 -9.69 -4.57
CA PRO A 104 0.41 -10.36 -5.84
C PRO A 104 1.70 -11.16 -5.77
N SER A 105 2.69 -10.71 -5.00
CA SER A 105 4.03 -11.30 -4.92
C SER A 105 4.05 -12.55 -4.02
N LYS A 106 4.45 -13.68 -4.62
CA LYS A 106 4.69 -14.93 -3.87
C LYS A 106 5.84 -14.78 -2.88
N GLY A 107 6.88 -14.04 -3.25
CA GLY A 107 8.03 -13.77 -2.39
C GLY A 107 7.63 -13.02 -1.13
N MET A 108 6.84 -11.94 -1.28
CA MET A 108 6.32 -11.16 -0.14
C MET A 108 5.44 -12.02 0.76
N LEU A 109 4.51 -12.80 0.20
CA LEU A 109 3.68 -13.74 0.99
C LEU A 109 4.53 -14.78 1.73
N GLY A 110 5.64 -15.23 1.11
CA GLY A 110 6.60 -16.14 1.74
C GLY A 110 7.26 -15.52 2.98
N GLU A 111 7.69 -14.27 2.90
CA GLU A 111 8.24 -13.53 4.04
C GLU A 111 7.18 -13.22 5.10
N ALA A 112 5.97 -12.81 4.68
CA ALA A 112 4.86 -12.57 5.60
C ALA A 112 4.53 -13.81 6.45
N ARG A 113 4.53 -15.02 5.89
CA ARG A 113 4.25 -16.27 6.60
C ARG A 113 5.22 -16.57 7.74
N LYS A 114 6.43 -16.03 7.70
CA LYS A 114 7.42 -16.22 8.78
C LYS A 114 7.03 -15.49 10.06
N VAL A 115 6.30 -14.38 9.94
CA VAL A 115 6.01 -13.45 11.05
C VAL A 115 4.53 -13.21 11.32
N PHE A 116 3.66 -13.61 10.39
CA PHE A 116 2.21 -13.40 10.48
C PHE A 116 1.44 -14.72 10.37
N ARG A 117 0.46 -14.93 11.27
CA ARG A 117 -0.31 -16.18 11.40
C ARG A 117 -1.72 -16.10 10.84
N GLY A 118 -2.14 -14.92 10.34
CA GLY A 118 -3.45 -14.77 9.69
C GLY A 118 -3.49 -15.39 8.29
N PRO A 119 -4.70 -15.53 7.72
CA PRO A 119 -4.87 -16.01 6.35
C PRO A 119 -4.18 -15.10 5.34
N LEU A 120 -3.44 -15.70 4.40
CA LEU A 120 -2.75 -15.04 3.31
C LEU A 120 -3.26 -15.58 1.98
N THR A 121 -3.58 -14.70 1.06
CA THR A 121 -4.10 -15.03 -0.27
C THR A 121 -3.31 -14.28 -1.34
N ARG A 122 -3.07 -14.91 -2.48
CA ARG A 122 -2.52 -14.21 -3.64
C ARG A 122 -3.63 -13.50 -4.40
N GLY A 123 -3.44 -12.20 -4.71
CA GLY A 123 -4.40 -11.39 -5.44
C GLY A 123 -3.91 -9.97 -5.65
N VAL A 124 -4.60 -9.23 -6.49
CA VAL A 124 -4.31 -7.83 -6.82
C VAL A 124 -5.36 -6.91 -6.19
N ALA A 125 -5.01 -5.64 -6.04
CA ALA A 125 -5.86 -4.64 -5.38
C ALA A 125 -7.16 -4.35 -6.15
N GLU A 126 -7.11 -4.45 -7.48
CA GLU A 126 -8.21 -4.16 -8.40
C GLU A 126 -9.17 -5.35 -8.60
N ALA A 127 -8.84 -6.52 -8.06
CA ALA A 127 -9.68 -7.72 -8.12
C ALA A 127 -9.45 -8.58 -6.86
N LEU A 128 -10.04 -8.15 -5.76
CA LEU A 128 -9.85 -8.78 -4.46
C LEU A 128 -10.60 -10.11 -4.37
N PRO A 129 -9.94 -11.23 -4.00
CA PRO A 129 -10.56 -12.57 -3.92
C PRO A 129 -11.40 -12.74 -2.65
N PHE A 130 -12.23 -11.75 -2.34
CA PHE A 130 -13.11 -11.74 -1.16
C PHE A 130 -14.52 -11.33 -1.53
N LYS A 131 -15.50 -11.78 -0.74
CA LYS A 131 -16.90 -11.41 -0.90
C LYS A 131 -17.14 -9.95 -0.49
N SER A 132 -18.20 -9.35 -1.01
CA SER A 132 -18.65 -8.01 -0.60
C SER A 132 -19.02 -7.98 0.89
N ASN A 133 -18.89 -6.82 1.51
CA ASN A 133 -19.31 -6.55 2.89
C ASN A 133 -18.71 -7.51 3.94
N GLN A 134 -17.42 -7.83 3.81
CA GLN A 134 -16.76 -8.83 4.63
C GLN A 134 -15.87 -8.23 5.73
N PHE A 135 -15.36 -7.01 5.54
CA PHE A 135 -14.37 -6.39 6.41
C PHE A 135 -14.88 -5.11 7.06
N ASP A 136 -14.50 -4.90 8.30
CA ASP A 136 -14.75 -3.66 9.04
C ASP A 136 -13.72 -2.58 8.70
N PHE A 137 -12.52 -3.03 8.27
CA PHE A 137 -11.40 -2.15 8.00
C PHE A 137 -10.54 -2.72 6.84
N VAL A 138 -10.15 -1.85 5.91
CA VAL A 138 -9.16 -2.16 4.86
C VAL A 138 -7.93 -1.30 5.09
N THR A 139 -6.74 -1.90 5.03
CA THR A 139 -5.46 -1.21 5.15
C THR A 139 -4.61 -1.40 3.90
N MET A 140 -3.79 -0.39 3.58
CA MET A 140 -2.69 -0.50 2.61
C MET A 140 -1.52 0.35 3.10
N GLY A 141 -0.32 -0.23 3.16
CA GLY A 141 0.88 0.47 3.62
C GLY A 141 1.92 0.62 2.52
N ILE A 142 2.10 1.85 2.02
CA ILE A 142 3.20 2.23 1.12
C ILE A 142 3.19 1.39 -0.19
N ALA A 143 2.00 1.20 -0.78
CA ALA A 143 1.83 0.39 -1.97
C ALA A 143 0.88 1.00 -3.02
N LEU A 144 0.17 2.10 -2.68
CA LEU A 144 -0.85 2.69 -3.56
C LEU A 144 -0.28 3.09 -4.92
N ARG A 145 0.95 3.59 -4.96
CA ARG A 145 1.63 4.00 -6.19
C ARG A 145 1.99 2.84 -7.14
N HIS A 146 1.80 1.59 -6.71
CA HIS A 146 2.02 0.40 -7.54
C HIS A 146 0.74 -0.15 -8.15
N VAL A 147 -0.42 0.35 -7.75
CA VAL A 147 -1.73 -0.03 -8.28
C VAL A 147 -1.89 0.55 -9.69
N PRO A 148 -2.29 -0.22 -10.70
CA PRO A 148 -2.46 0.29 -12.07
C PRO A 148 -3.61 1.29 -12.23
N ASP A 149 -4.70 1.10 -11.47
CA ASP A 149 -5.91 1.92 -11.53
C ASP A 149 -6.47 2.19 -10.14
N LEU A 150 -6.40 3.45 -9.74
CA LEU A 150 -6.85 3.90 -8.41
C LEU A 150 -8.36 3.71 -8.23
N VAL A 151 -9.17 4.00 -9.25
CA VAL A 151 -10.63 3.90 -9.14
C VAL A 151 -11.06 2.44 -9.02
N ALA A 152 -10.50 1.55 -9.83
CA ALA A 152 -10.77 0.11 -9.75
C ALA A 152 -10.38 -0.45 -8.36
N ALA A 153 -9.20 -0.11 -7.84
CA ALA A 153 -8.77 -0.56 -6.53
C ALA A 153 -9.68 -0.01 -5.40
N PHE A 154 -10.01 1.27 -5.42
CA PHE A 154 -10.90 1.86 -4.42
C PHE A 154 -12.31 1.28 -4.48
N SER A 155 -12.81 0.96 -5.67
CA SER A 155 -14.10 0.28 -5.85
C SER A 155 -14.08 -1.11 -5.20
N GLU A 156 -13.01 -1.88 -5.36
CA GLU A 156 -12.84 -3.17 -4.71
C GLU A 156 -12.73 -3.04 -3.18
N TYR A 157 -12.00 -1.99 -2.68
CA TYR A 157 -11.94 -1.74 -1.23
C TYR A 157 -13.32 -1.41 -0.68
N LEU A 158 -14.07 -0.56 -1.40
CA LEU A 158 -15.44 -0.21 -1.02
C LEU A 158 -16.35 -1.45 -1.07
N ARG A 159 -16.24 -2.29 -2.09
CA ARG A 159 -17.03 -3.52 -2.25
C ARG A 159 -16.84 -4.47 -1.06
N VAL A 160 -15.58 -4.72 -0.66
CA VAL A 160 -15.30 -5.68 0.42
C VAL A 160 -15.54 -5.13 1.82
N LEU A 161 -15.59 -3.80 1.98
CA LEU A 161 -15.95 -3.15 3.24
C LEU A 161 -17.43 -3.35 3.55
N LYS A 162 -17.75 -3.57 4.83
CA LYS A 162 -19.11 -3.49 5.36
C LYS A 162 -19.61 -2.05 5.35
N PRO A 163 -20.93 -1.80 5.34
CA PRO A 163 -21.47 -0.48 5.63
C PRO A 163 -20.87 0.10 6.92
N GLY A 164 -20.45 1.36 6.88
CA GLY A 164 -19.72 2.03 7.97
C GLY A 164 -18.23 1.64 8.09
N GLY A 165 -17.77 0.69 7.30
CA GLY A 165 -16.36 0.25 7.27
C GLY A 165 -15.44 1.33 6.72
N LYS A 166 -14.15 1.25 7.08
CA LYS A 166 -13.15 2.28 6.76
C LYS A 166 -11.99 1.74 5.96
N VAL A 167 -11.46 2.58 5.07
CA VAL A 167 -10.15 2.39 4.45
C VAL A 167 -9.12 3.30 5.11
N TRP A 168 -7.91 2.79 5.33
CA TRP A 168 -6.74 3.55 5.73
C TRP A 168 -5.54 3.18 4.85
N ILE A 169 -4.93 4.19 4.28
CA ILE A 169 -3.77 4.04 3.39
C ILE A 169 -2.66 4.93 3.91
N LEU A 170 -1.48 4.37 4.08
CA LEU A 170 -0.25 5.10 4.36
C LEU A 170 0.57 5.15 3.07
N GLU A 171 1.06 6.33 2.69
CA GLU A 171 1.85 6.49 1.47
C GLU A 171 3.02 7.47 1.67
N GLY A 172 3.98 7.41 0.74
CA GLY A 172 5.09 8.36 0.71
C GLY A 172 4.64 9.79 0.45
N HIS A 173 5.31 10.76 1.08
CA HIS A 173 5.04 12.17 0.92
C HIS A 173 6.33 12.96 0.76
N LEU A 174 6.38 13.84 -0.22
CA LEU A 174 7.55 14.69 -0.48
C LEU A 174 7.42 16.06 0.20
N PRO A 175 8.54 16.67 0.62
CA PRO A 175 8.53 18.03 1.14
C PRO A 175 8.09 19.04 0.08
N GLU A 176 7.27 20.01 0.45
CA GLU A 176 6.84 21.09 -0.43
C GLU A 176 7.96 22.12 -0.69
N SER A 177 8.88 22.27 0.26
CA SER A 177 9.99 23.22 0.11
C SER A 177 11.06 22.70 -0.85
N LYS A 178 11.58 23.57 -1.72
CA LYS A 178 12.64 23.22 -2.69
C LYS A 178 13.88 22.61 -2.01
N LEU A 179 14.32 23.18 -0.89
CA LEU A 179 15.46 22.67 -0.14
C LEU A 179 15.17 21.29 0.46
N GLY A 180 14.00 21.14 1.10
CA GLY A 180 13.56 19.86 1.65
C GLY A 180 13.48 18.77 0.57
N HIS A 181 12.89 19.10 -0.59
CA HIS A 181 12.83 18.20 -1.74
C HIS A 181 14.23 17.79 -2.22
N ALA A 182 15.17 18.74 -2.37
CA ALA A 182 16.54 18.47 -2.80
C ALA A 182 17.29 17.56 -1.80
N LEU A 183 17.15 17.81 -0.50
CA LEU A 183 17.74 16.99 0.55
C LEU A 183 17.14 15.58 0.58
N THR A 184 15.81 15.48 0.48
CA THR A 184 15.12 14.18 0.42
C THR A 184 15.55 13.41 -0.81
N ARG A 185 15.62 14.05 -1.99
CA ARG A 185 16.10 13.44 -3.23
C ARG A 185 17.54 12.92 -3.10
N PHE A 186 18.43 13.72 -2.51
CA PHE A 186 19.82 13.28 -2.27
C PHE A 186 19.86 12.04 -1.35
N ALA A 187 19.09 12.05 -0.27
CA ALA A 187 19.02 10.91 0.63
C ALA A 187 18.50 9.64 -0.09
N TRP A 188 17.43 9.76 -0.86
CA TRP A 188 16.78 8.62 -1.53
C TRP A 188 17.48 8.13 -2.80
N LYS A 189 18.16 9.00 -3.53
CA LYS A 189 18.91 8.62 -4.77
C LYS A 189 20.36 8.21 -4.51
N THR A 190 20.93 8.60 -3.37
CA THR A 190 22.36 8.37 -3.09
C THR A 190 22.60 7.60 -1.81
N VAL A 191 22.10 8.11 -0.67
CA VAL A 191 22.42 7.55 0.64
C VAL A 191 21.73 6.21 0.86
N ILE A 192 20.42 6.17 0.68
CA ILE A 192 19.60 4.98 0.96
C ILE A 192 19.94 3.82 0.01
N PRO A 193 20.03 3.99 -1.33
CA PRO A 193 20.45 2.92 -2.22
C PRO A 193 21.88 2.44 -1.93
N GLY A 194 22.79 3.35 -1.55
CA GLY A 194 24.14 3.00 -1.14
C GLY A 194 24.19 2.16 0.12
N LEU A 195 23.48 2.56 1.16
CA LEU A 195 23.33 1.77 2.39
C LEU A 195 22.63 0.44 2.13
N THR A 196 21.58 0.43 1.31
CA THR A 196 20.88 -0.79 0.93
C THR A 196 21.83 -1.78 0.27
N LEU A 197 22.64 -1.35 -0.70
CA LEU A 197 23.64 -2.19 -1.35
C LEU A 197 24.69 -2.69 -0.35
N LEU A 198 25.17 -1.82 0.54
CA LEU A 198 26.17 -2.18 1.56
C LEU A 198 25.67 -3.27 2.50
N PHE A 199 24.42 -3.14 3.00
CA PHE A 199 23.87 -4.07 3.99
C PHE A 199 23.29 -5.34 3.39
N THR A 200 22.71 -5.26 2.18
CA THR A 200 22.10 -6.43 1.52
C THR A 200 23.06 -7.16 0.59
N ARG A 201 24.09 -6.47 0.09
CA ARG A 201 25.00 -6.94 -0.98
C ARG A 201 24.23 -7.40 -2.25
N ASP A 202 23.04 -6.85 -2.46
CA ASP A 202 22.15 -7.22 -3.54
C ASP A 202 21.82 -5.99 -4.41
N ARG A 203 22.13 -6.08 -5.71
CA ARG A 203 21.88 -4.99 -6.66
C ARG A 203 20.39 -4.78 -6.92
N ASP A 204 19.59 -5.85 -6.90
CA ASP A 204 18.13 -5.74 -7.08
C ASP A 204 17.50 -4.97 -5.92
N ALA A 205 18.01 -5.12 -4.70
CA ALA A 205 17.58 -4.32 -3.55
C ALA A 205 17.90 -2.83 -3.72
N LYS A 206 19.04 -2.49 -4.35
CA LYS A 206 19.34 -1.09 -4.72
C LYS A 206 18.36 -0.56 -5.78
N VAL A 207 18.10 -1.35 -6.83
CA VAL A 207 17.14 -1.01 -7.89
C VAL A 207 15.75 -0.78 -7.30
N LEU A 208 15.32 -1.57 -6.31
CA LEU A 208 14.07 -1.35 -5.60
C LEU A 208 14.01 0.04 -4.95
N MET A 209 15.12 0.53 -4.38
CA MET A 209 15.14 1.86 -3.76
C MET A 209 15.11 2.98 -4.79
N ASP A 210 15.79 2.82 -5.93
CA ASP A 210 15.70 3.76 -7.04
C ASP A 210 14.26 3.82 -7.58
N TYR A 211 13.63 2.67 -7.80
CA TYR A 211 12.25 2.55 -8.24
C TYR A 211 11.26 3.15 -7.22
N TYR A 212 11.50 2.91 -5.93
CA TYR A 212 10.69 3.49 -4.86
C TYR A 212 10.68 5.03 -4.95
N TRP A 213 11.85 5.65 -5.06
CA TRP A 213 11.95 7.10 -5.20
C TRP A 213 11.22 7.60 -6.45
N ASP A 214 11.48 6.98 -7.60
CA ASP A 214 10.92 7.43 -8.88
C ASP A 214 9.39 7.35 -8.89
N THR A 215 8.81 6.34 -8.26
CA THR A 215 7.35 6.23 -8.11
C THR A 215 6.76 7.24 -7.12
N VAL A 216 7.47 7.58 -6.04
CA VAL A 216 7.02 8.62 -5.09
C VAL A 216 7.13 10.01 -5.73
N GLU A 217 8.23 10.30 -6.43
CA GLU A 217 8.46 11.60 -7.09
C GLU A 217 7.44 11.87 -8.22
N LYS A 218 6.98 10.83 -8.89
CA LYS A 218 6.01 10.92 -10.00
C LYS A 218 4.57 10.69 -9.58
N CYS A 219 4.31 10.43 -8.29
CA CYS A 219 2.97 10.16 -7.80
C CYS A 219 2.04 11.35 -8.08
N VAL A 220 0.80 11.04 -8.46
CA VAL A 220 -0.24 12.06 -8.68
C VAL A 220 -0.50 12.86 -7.40
N PRO A 221 -0.96 14.12 -7.51
CA PRO A 221 -1.31 14.94 -6.35
C PRO A 221 -2.36 14.26 -5.44
N PRO A 222 -2.38 14.60 -4.14
CA PRO A 222 -3.37 14.09 -3.21
C PRO A 222 -4.81 14.29 -3.65
N GLU A 223 -5.10 15.39 -4.36
CA GLU A 223 -6.42 15.72 -4.88
C GLU A 223 -6.92 14.69 -5.89
N THR A 224 -6.04 14.16 -6.74
CA THR A 224 -6.37 13.09 -7.71
C THR A 224 -6.73 11.81 -6.97
N ILE A 225 -5.98 11.43 -5.93
CA ILE A 225 -6.27 10.26 -5.10
C ILE A 225 -7.62 10.43 -4.38
N LEU A 226 -7.87 11.60 -3.78
CA LEU A 226 -9.14 11.91 -3.14
C LEU A 226 -10.32 11.90 -4.12
N ALA A 227 -10.12 12.41 -5.35
CA ALA A 227 -11.12 12.37 -6.41
C ALA A 227 -11.43 10.91 -6.80
N SER A 228 -10.42 10.07 -7.00
CA SER A 228 -10.58 8.64 -7.28
C SER A 228 -11.34 7.91 -6.16
N MET A 229 -11.09 8.25 -4.89
CA MET A 229 -11.85 7.72 -3.76
C MET A 229 -13.33 8.14 -3.81
N ARG A 230 -13.63 9.41 -4.19
CA ARG A 230 -15.02 9.87 -4.35
C ARG A 230 -15.73 9.19 -5.52
N ILE A 231 -15.06 9.05 -6.65
CA ILE A 231 -15.59 8.33 -7.84
C ILE A 231 -15.93 6.89 -7.46
N ALA A 232 -15.08 6.21 -6.69
CA ALA A 232 -15.34 4.86 -6.19
C ALA A 232 -16.49 4.79 -5.16
N GLY A 233 -16.98 5.92 -4.62
CA GLY A 233 -18.12 6.00 -3.71
C GLY A 233 -17.77 6.11 -2.21
N PHE A 234 -16.52 6.41 -1.86
CA PHE A 234 -16.17 6.68 -0.45
C PHE A 234 -16.75 7.99 0.04
N ALA A 235 -17.39 7.94 1.21
CA ALA A 235 -17.82 9.14 1.92
C ALA A 235 -16.64 9.78 2.67
N ASN A 236 -16.60 11.13 2.62
CA ASN A 236 -15.64 11.94 3.37
C ASN A 236 -14.16 11.50 3.24
N PRO A 237 -13.63 11.31 2.03
CA PRO A 237 -12.22 10.99 1.88
C PRO A 237 -11.36 12.15 2.41
N LYS A 238 -10.33 11.79 3.20
CA LYS A 238 -9.44 12.75 3.86
C LYS A 238 -7.99 12.43 3.55
N PHE A 239 -7.21 13.48 3.37
CA PHE A 239 -5.75 13.46 3.30
C PHE A 239 -5.15 14.11 4.54
N LYS A 240 -4.04 13.58 5.02
CA LYS A 240 -3.29 14.14 6.13
C LYS A 240 -1.80 13.88 5.98
N VAL A 241 -0.99 14.93 5.98
CA VAL A 241 0.46 14.79 6.14
C VAL A 241 0.75 14.36 7.57
N VAL A 242 1.53 13.31 7.70
CA VAL A 242 1.87 12.70 8.99
C VAL A 242 3.27 13.06 9.42
N VAL A 243 4.21 12.81 8.53
CA VAL A 243 5.61 13.20 8.68
C VAL A 243 5.95 13.99 7.42
N PRO A 244 6.11 15.32 7.53
CA PRO A 244 6.48 16.13 6.38
C PRO A 244 7.73 15.58 5.70
N GLY A 245 7.63 15.36 4.39
CA GLY A 245 8.73 14.80 3.60
C GLY A 245 8.97 13.29 3.75
N ALA A 246 8.08 12.57 4.40
CA ALA A 246 8.17 11.12 4.51
C ALA A 246 6.84 10.41 4.30
N PHE A 247 5.78 10.75 5.03
CA PHE A 247 4.53 9.98 5.01
C PHE A 247 3.28 10.85 5.06
N CYS A 248 2.25 10.39 4.35
CA CYS A 248 0.87 10.90 4.41
C CYS A 248 -0.13 9.75 4.56
N GLU A 249 -1.34 10.09 4.95
CA GLU A 249 -2.46 9.16 5.09
C GLU A 249 -3.64 9.59 4.24
N TYR A 250 -4.31 8.59 3.66
CA TYR A 250 -5.65 8.73 3.07
C TYR A 250 -6.63 7.86 3.85
N THR A 251 -7.80 8.39 4.13
CA THR A 251 -8.88 7.66 4.81
C THR A 251 -10.21 7.94 4.15
N GLY A 252 -11.10 6.96 4.16
CA GLY A 252 -12.47 7.09 3.66
C GLY A 252 -13.39 6.12 4.40
N THR A 253 -14.69 6.35 4.33
CA THR A 253 -15.70 5.50 4.98
C THR A 253 -16.71 5.06 3.92
N LYS A 254 -17.14 3.79 3.97
CA LYS A 254 -18.29 3.32 3.20
C LYS A 254 -19.56 3.82 3.87
N SER A 255 -20.46 4.45 3.11
CA SER A 255 -21.78 4.83 3.61
C SER A 255 -22.54 3.63 4.18
N GLY A 256 -23.39 3.89 5.18
CA GLY A 256 -24.24 2.88 5.79
C GLY A 256 -25.44 2.51 4.92
#